data_15f797794200c25da4e7175842bb62f2
#
_entry.id   15f797794200c25da4e7175842bb62f2
#
_cell.length_a   1.000
_cell.length_b   1.000
_cell.length_c   1.000
_cell.angle_alpha   90.00
_cell.angle_beta   90.00
_cell.angle_gamma   90.00
#
_symmetry.space_group_name_H-M   'P 1'
#
loop_
_entity.id
_entity.type
_entity.pdbx_description
1 polymer ?
#
loop_
_entity_poly.entity_id
_entity_poly.type
_entity_poly.pdbx_seq_one_letter_code
_entity_poly.pdbx_strand_id
1 'polypeptide(L)'
;MLVFAVHALTFALGFPANVFTFLTLLIKIRCHRPHPHLTAANLLLLNLITADLLVLLFLPFKMAEEAAMMVWPFSTALCPIANFCFYSSIYLSTLFMAALSVERYFGVVFPHRYNRRRRLWRTMAASAVLSVMALSHCSIVFVAEYHREFGVNGSEADGEGGYGVNLTKTRESGILRISSPNTNCNISSLKSSACTTPNTPHIPTTTLWTSQNAPETQRHWGYHCYDDLSQTQLHFVLPLRLELFLILFLIPFAITMFCYIGLIRALLTXPHIPLQKKYRTVGLAVVTMVNFGICFGPYNISHVVGFVQQRSSEWRPYALLLTTLSAALDPFIFYFSSSAVRRAVSGVAGAIWDTICRFWGWCWHRE
;
A
#
# COMPACT_ATOMS: atom_id res chain seq x y z
N MET A 1 -0.96 0.56 17.95
CA MET A 1 0.18 1.45 18.31
C MET A 1 1.47 1.07 17.57
N LEU A 2 1.92 -0.20 17.60
CA LEU A 2 3.14 -0.64 16.90
C LEU A 2 3.07 -0.38 15.39
N VAL A 3 1.96 -0.75 14.73
CA VAL A 3 1.76 -0.59 13.28
C VAL A 3 1.86 0.89 12.90
N PHE A 4 1.16 1.76 13.62
CA PHE A 4 1.20 3.21 13.44
C PHE A 4 2.62 3.76 13.59
N ALA A 5 3.36 3.34 14.63
CA ALA A 5 4.73 3.82 14.89
C ALA A 5 5.68 3.43 13.74
N VAL A 6 5.57 2.20 13.22
CA VAL A 6 6.40 1.73 12.10
C VAL A 6 6.02 2.47 10.80
N HIS A 7 4.73 2.70 10.53
CA HIS A 7 4.30 3.49 9.37
C HIS A 7 4.81 4.94 9.46
N ALA A 8 4.76 5.56 10.66
CA ALA A 8 5.27 6.92 10.88
C ALA A 8 6.79 6.98 10.63
N LEU A 9 7.53 5.99 11.11
CA LEU A 9 8.98 5.89 10.88
C LEU A 9 9.30 5.66 9.40
N THR A 10 8.54 4.78 8.73
CA THR A 10 8.66 4.51 7.29
C THR A 10 8.44 5.79 6.48
N PHE A 11 7.41 6.57 6.83
CA PHE A 11 7.11 7.84 6.19
C PHE A 11 8.23 8.86 6.43
N ALA A 12 8.64 9.02 7.69
CA ALA A 12 9.63 10.04 8.09
C ALA A 12 11.00 9.81 7.45
N LEU A 13 11.41 8.56 7.26
CA LEU A 13 12.69 8.20 6.62
C LEU A 13 12.54 8.02 5.12
N GLY A 14 11.51 7.32 4.68
CA GLY A 14 11.30 6.96 3.28
C GLY A 14 10.97 8.15 2.39
N PHE A 15 10.08 9.05 2.84
CA PHE A 15 9.63 10.16 2.01
C PHE A 15 10.79 11.09 1.63
N PRO A 16 11.59 11.64 2.57
CA PRO A 16 12.71 12.51 2.19
C PRO A 16 13.79 11.79 1.38
N ALA A 17 14.08 10.50 1.69
CA ALA A 17 15.08 9.73 0.96
C ALA A 17 14.67 9.50 -0.52
N ASN A 18 13.39 9.21 -0.76
CA ASN A 18 12.87 9.03 -2.12
C ASN A 18 12.80 10.36 -2.89
N VAL A 19 12.35 11.46 -2.23
CA VAL A 19 12.36 12.81 -2.84
C VAL A 19 13.79 13.20 -3.24
N PHE A 20 14.76 13.03 -2.34
CA PHE A 20 16.19 13.32 -2.62
C PHE A 20 16.68 12.53 -3.83
N THR A 21 16.39 11.23 -3.88
CA THR A 21 16.82 10.34 -4.96
C THR A 21 16.14 10.72 -6.29
N PHE A 22 14.84 11.01 -6.24
CA PHE A 22 14.05 11.45 -7.41
C PHE A 22 14.66 12.72 -8.04
N LEU A 23 14.89 13.74 -7.21
CA LEU A 23 15.48 15.01 -7.66
C LEU A 23 16.89 14.80 -8.22
N THR A 24 17.71 13.99 -7.56
CA THR A 24 19.08 13.65 -8.02
C THR A 24 19.05 13.00 -9.42
N LEU A 25 18.12 12.06 -9.66
CA LEU A 25 17.99 11.41 -10.96
C LEU A 25 17.45 12.38 -12.03
N LEU A 26 16.50 13.24 -11.67
CA LEU A 26 15.99 14.26 -12.61
C LEU A 26 17.08 15.23 -13.03
N ILE A 27 17.86 15.74 -12.07
CA ILE A 27 18.99 16.65 -12.33
C ILE A 27 20.01 15.96 -13.24
N LYS A 28 20.36 14.71 -12.95
CA LYS A 28 21.29 13.91 -13.78
C LYS A 28 20.78 13.81 -15.24
N ILE A 29 19.49 13.56 -15.43
CA ILE A 29 18.90 13.40 -16.77
C ILE A 29 18.88 14.74 -17.51
N ARG A 30 18.50 15.86 -16.83
CA ARG A 30 18.34 17.18 -17.43
C ARG A 30 19.66 17.90 -17.68
N CYS A 31 20.65 17.78 -16.76
CA CYS A 31 21.90 18.55 -16.81
C CYS A 31 22.99 17.97 -17.72
N HIS A 32 22.77 16.82 -18.34
CA HIS A 32 23.73 16.25 -19.29
C HIS A 32 23.52 16.88 -20.68
N ARG A 33 24.22 18.00 -20.95
CA ARG A 33 24.25 18.65 -22.27
C ARG A 33 25.32 17.97 -23.13
N PRO A 34 25.16 17.92 -24.48
CA PRO A 34 24.13 18.58 -25.31
C PRO A 34 22.81 17.80 -25.45
N HIS A 35 22.76 16.51 -25.04
CA HIS A 35 21.53 15.70 -25.16
C HIS A 35 21.18 15.06 -23.83
N PRO A 36 19.91 15.15 -23.39
CA PRO A 36 19.46 14.46 -22.17
C PRO A 36 19.66 12.94 -22.32
N HIS A 37 20.45 12.35 -21.41
CA HIS A 37 20.82 10.93 -21.46
C HIS A 37 19.89 10.08 -20.60
N LEU A 38 18.64 9.94 -21.04
CA LEU A 38 17.72 8.96 -20.45
C LEU A 38 18.13 7.56 -20.91
N THR A 39 18.51 6.72 -19.97
CA THR A 39 18.78 5.31 -20.20
C THR A 39 17.60 4.45 -19.73
N ALA A 40 17.47 3.23 -20.22
CA ALA A 40 16.44 2.29 -19.81
C ALA A 40 16.46 2.07 -18.28
N ALA A 41 17.66 1.91 -17.70
CA ALA A 41 17.81 1.75 -16.24
C ALA A 41 17.36 3.00 -15.47
N ASN A 42 17.70 4.20 -15.93
CA ASN A 42 17.28 5.47 -15.29
C ASN A 42 15.76 5.64 -15.35
N LEU A 43 15.13 5.25 -16.46
CA LEU A 43 13.67 5.28 -16.63
C LEU A 43 13.00 4.34 -15.61
N LEU A 44 13.48 3.10 -15.49
CA LEU A 44 12.93 2.13 -14.54
C LEU A 44 13.12 2.58 -13.10
N LEU A 45 14.28 3.20 -12.77
CA LEU A 45 14.52 3.77 -11.44
C LEU A 45 13.55 4.91 -11.15
N LEU A 46 13.28 5.79 -12.13
CA LEU A 46 12.30 6.88 -11.96
C LEU A 46 10.90 6.32 -11.72
N ASN A 47 10.51 5.30 -12.48
CA ASN A 47 9.21 4.66 -12.31
C ASN A 47 9.09 4.02 -10.91
N LEU A 48 10.14 3.34 -10.46
CA LEU A 48 10.20 2.73 -9.13
C LEU A 48 10.06 3.78 -8.02
N ILE A 49 10.87 4.84 -8.09
CA ILE A 49 10.81 5.96 -7.11
C ILE A 49 9.41 6.61 -7.11
N THR A 50 8.81 6.77 -8.30
CA THR A 50 7.45 7.33 -8.41
C THR A 50 6.43 6.44 -7.70
N ALA A 51 6.53 5.11 -7.87
CA ALA A 51 5.66 4.16 -7.17
C ALA A 51 5.86 4.24 -5.66
N ASP A 52 7.11 4.30 -5.18
CA ASP A 52 7.44 4.44 -3.75
C ASP A 52 6.89 5.75 -3.16
N LEU A 53 7.04 6.86 -3.90
CA LEU A 53 6.49 8.17 -3.48
C LEU A 53 4.97 8.13 -3.41
N LEU A 54 4.30 7.38 -4.30
CA LEU A 54 2.84 7.20 -4.25
C LEU A 54 2.43 6.37 -3.02
N VAL A 55 3.13 5.26 -2.71
CA VAL A 55 2.90 4.50 -1.48
C VAL A 55 3.00 5.44 -0.27
N LEU A 56 4.08 6.21 -0.20
CA LEU A 56 4.36 7.13 0.93
C LEU A 56 3.34 8.28 0.98
N LEU A 57 2.87 8.77 -0.16
CA LEU A 57 1.85 9.84 -0.23
C LEU A 57 0.50 9.36 0.32
N PHE A 58 0.14 8.09 0.08
CA PHE A 58 -1.12 7.52 0.55
C PHE A 58 -1.02 6.82 1.91
N LEU A 59 0.19 6.64 2.44
CA LEU A 59 0.45 6.05 3.76
C LEU A 59 -0.22 6.83 4.91
N PRO A 60 -0.24 8.19 4.93
CA PRO A 60 -0.96 8.93 5.98
C PRO A 60 -2.44 8.59 6.10
N PHE A 61 -3.11 8.19 5.02
CA PHE A 61 -4.52 7.74 5.07
C PHE A 61 -4.64 6.45 5.89
N LYS A 62 -3.71 5.51 5.70
CA LYS A 62 -3.64 4.27 6.50
C LYS A 62 -3.31 4.58 7.97
N MET A 63 -2.40 5.51 8.21
CA MET A 63 -2.04 5.96 9.56
C MET A 63 -3.25 6.59 10.27
N ALA A 64 -4.05 7.39 9.56
CA ALA A 64 -5.26 8.01 10.11
C ALA A 64 -6.32 6.97 10.47
N GLU A 65 -6.50 5.95 9.62
CA GLU A 65 -7.40 4.81 9.86
C GLU A 65 -6.96 4.02 11.11
N GLU A 66 -5.66 3.75 11.25
CA GLU A 66 -5.07 3.07 12.42
C GLU A 66 -5.24 3.89 13.70
N ALA A 67 -5.03 5.22 13.63
CA ALA A 67 -5.20 6.15 14.76
C ALA A 67 -6.67 6.21 15.21
N ALA A 68 -7.61 6.04 14.27
CA ALA A 68 -9.06 6.03 14.52
C ALA A 68 -9.59 4.62 14.86
N MET A 69 -8.72 3.71 15.32
CA MET A 69 -9.08 2.33 15.74
C MET A 69 -9.72 1.53 14.59
N MET A 70 -9.16 1.66 13.38
CA MET A 70 -9.58 1.00 12.14
C MET A 70 -10.94 1.50 11.60
N VAL A 71 -11.46 2.62 12.12
CA VAL A 71 -12.61 3.32 11.56
C VAL A 71 -12.10 4.36 10.56
N TRP A 72 -12.68 4.39 9.35
CA TRP A 72 -12.28 5.32 8.30
C TRP A 72 -12.72 6.75 8.65
N PRO A 73 -11.78 7.68 8.87
CA PRO A 73 -12.15 9.03 9.34
C PRO A 73 -12.51 10.03 8.25
N PHE A 74 -12.46 9.61 6.97
CA PHE A 74 -12.70 10.48 5.81
C PHE A 74 -14.02 10.11 5.12
N SER A 75 -14.36 10.81 4.02
CA SER A 75 -15.56 10.48 3.24
C SER A 75 -15.45 9.05 2.65
N THR A 76 -16.56 8.35 2.57
CA THR A 76 -16.62 6.97 2.05
C THR A 76 -16.13 6.84 0.61
N ALA A 77 -16.36 7.87 -0.22
CA ALA A 77 -15.89 7.92 -1.60
C ALA A 77 -14.36 7.94 -1.71
N LEU A 78 -13.66 8.47 -0.70
CA LEU A 78 -12.18 8.53 -0.69
C LEU A 78 -11.55 7.18 -0.35
N CYS A 79 -12.28 6.28 0.32
CA CYS A 79 -11.79 4.96 0.74
C CYS A 79 -11.29 4.12 -0.46
N PRO A 80 -12.11 3.81 -1.49
CA PRO A 80 -11.63 2.99 -2.60
C PRO A 80 -10.52 3.69 -3.41
N ILE A 81 -10.54 5.02 -3.53
CA ILE A 81 -9.52 5.78 -4.26
C ILE A 81 -8.17 5.66 -3.54
N ALA A 82 -8.14 5.92 -2.22
CA ALA A 82 -6.92 5.86 -1.41
C ALA A 82 -6.32 4.45 -1.41
N ASN A 83 -7.16 3.43 -1.23
CA ASN A 83 -6.72 2.03 -1.26
C ASN A 83 -6.24 1.60 -2.65
N PHE A 84 -6.95 2.00 -3.71
CA PHE A 84 -6.52 1.72 -5.09
C PHE A 84 -5.14 2.29 -5.36
N CYS A 85 -4.92 3.57 -5.06
CA CYS A 85 -3.62 4.23 -5.26
C CYS A 85 -2.52 3.57 -4.41
N PHE A 86 -2.82 3.25 -3.16
CA PHE A 86 -1.90 2.60 -2.23
C PHE A 86 -1.48 1.20 -2.74
N TYR A 87 -2.44 0.31 -3.01
CA TYR A 87 -2.14 -1.07 -3.43
C TYR A 87 -1.54 -1.14 -4.83
N SER A 88 -2.03 -0.33 -5.78
CA SER A 88 -1.45 -0.31 -7.14
C SER A 88 0.01 0.15 -7.11
N SER A 89 0.35 1.11 -6.25
CA SER A 89 1.74 1.59 -6.10
C SER A 89 2.66 0.49 -5.57
N ILE A 90 2.20 -0.31 -4.60
CA ILE A 90 2.93 -1.47 -4.07
C ILE A 90 3.26 -2.46 -5.20
N TYR A 91 2.27 -2.83 -6.01
CA TYR A 91 2.48 -3.79 -7.11
C TYR A 91 3.29 -3.18 -8.26
N LEU A 92 3.16 -1.86 -8.50
CA LEU A 92 4.03 -1.17 -9.45
C LEU A 92 5.50 -1.26 -9.04
N SER A 93 5.80 -1.09 -7.74
CA SER A 93 7.18 -1.25 -7.22
C SER A 93 7.73 -2.65 -7.49
N THR A 94 6.95 -3.72 -7.22
CA THR A 94 7.40 -5.10 -7.50
C THR A 94 7.67 -5.32 -8.99
N LEU A 95 6.80 -4.83 -9.87
CA LEU A 95 6.94 -4.98 -11.32
C LEU A 95 8.15 -4.20 -11.85
N PHE A 96 8.37 -2.97 -11.36
CA PHE A 96 9.53 -2.17 -11.80
C PHE A 96 10.85 -2.72 -11.24
N MET A 97 10.87 -3.31 -10.04
CA MET A 97 12.04 -4.03 -9.53
C MET A 97 12.37 -5.25 -10.41
N ALA A 98 11.37 -6.02 -10.83
CA ALA A 98 11.56 -7.14 -11.74
C ALA A 98 12.08 -6.68 -13.11
N ALA A 99 11.49 -5.61 -13.67
CA ALA A 99 11.95 -5.03 -14.93
C ALA A 99 13.40 -4.53 -14.83
N LEU A 100 13.77 -3.93 -13.68
CA LEU A 100 15.13 -3.46 -13.42
C LEU A 100 16.13 -4.65 -13.37
N SER A 101 15.74 -5.78 -12.76
CA SER A 101 16.57 -6.99 -12.71
C SER A 101 16.83 -7.55 -14.12
N VAL A 102 15.79 -7.57 -14.97
CA VAL A 102 15.88 -7.97 -16.39
C VAL A 102 16.84 -7.04 -17.14
N GLU A 103 16.68 -5.73 -16.97
CA GLU A 103 17.52 -4.70 -17.59
C GLU A 103 18.99 -4.88 -17.20
N ARG A 104 19.26 -5.16 -15.92
CA ARG A 104 20.62 -5.41 -15.41
C ARG A 104 21.22 -6.69 -15.97
N TYR A 105 20.42 -7.77 -16.01
CA TYR A 105 20.83 -9.07 -16.56
C TYR A 105 21.26 -8.91 -18.02
N PHE A 106 20.41 -8.34 -18.87
CA PHE A 106 20.72 -8.15 -20.29
C PHE A 106 21.92 -7.20 -20.51
N GLY A 107 22.10 -6.22 -19.66
CA GLY A 107 23.21 -5.26 -19.76
C GLY A 107 24.58 -5.88 -19.47
N VAL A 108 24.63 -6.94 -18.66
CA VAL A 108 25.88 -7.62 -18.30
C VAL A 108 26.12 -8.87 -19.17
N VAL A 109 25.06 -9.67 -19.38
CA VAL A 109 25.20 -10.96 -20.05
C VAL A 109 25.28 -10.81 -21.57
N PHE A 110 24.60 -9.79 -22.15
CA PHE A 110 24.54 -9.59 -23.61
C PHE A 110 24.96 -8.17 -24.02
N PRO A 111 26.21 -7.74 -23.71
CA PRO A 111 26.63 -6.34 -23.96
C PRO A 111 26.65 -5.97 -25.44
N HIS A 112 26.95 -6.92 -26.36
CA HIS A 112 27.06 -6.68 -27.80
C HIS A 112 25.72 -6.41 -28.49
N ARG A 113 24.61 -6.86 -27.94
CA ARG A 113 23.25 -6.62 -28.46
C ARG A 113 22.65 -5.30 -27.98
N TYR A 114 23.47 -4.43 -27.39
CA TYR A 114 23.02 -3.23 -26.72
C TYR A 114 22.84 -2.06 -27.70
N ASN A 115 21.68 -1.98 -28.35
CA ASN A 115 21.26 -0.76 -29.07
C ASN A 115 20.45 0.11 -28.10
N ARG A 116 21.06 1.22 -27.66
CA ARG A 116 20.56 2.10 -26.61
C ARG A 116 19.16 2.66 -26.92
N ARG A 117 18.94 3.17 -28.15
CA ARG A 117 17.67 3.82 -28.54
C ARG A 117 16.52 2.79 -28.59
N ARG A 118 16.74 1.66 -29.22
CA ARG A 118 15.75 0.57 -29.31
C ARG A 118 15.39 0.02 -27.93
N ARG A 119 16.38 -0.10 -27.06
CA ARG A 119 16.20 -0.58 -25.68
C ARG A 119 15.36 0.38 -24.86
N LEU A 120 15.59 1.70 -24.95
CA LEU A 120 14.80 2.73 -24.25
C LEU A 120 13.32 2.63 -24.67
N TRP A 121 13.04 2.54 -25.98
CA TRP A 121 11.67 2.42 -26.48
C TRP A 121 10.97 1.16 -25.97
N ARG A 122 11.68 0.03 -25.96
CA ARG A 122 11.14 -1.23 -25.40
C ARG A 122 10.84 -1.10 -23.90
N THR A 123 11.70 -0.43 -23.17
CA THR A 123 11.51 -0.20 -21.72
C THR A 123 10.33 0.74 -21.46
N MET A 124 10.16 1.76 -22.29
CA MET A 124 8.99 2.66 -22.21
C MET A 124 7.68 1.89 -22.44
N ALA A 125 7.63 1.10 -23.51
CA ALA A 125 6.47 0.25 -23.84
C ALA A 125 6.20 -0.76 -22.72
N ALA A 126 7.24 -1.44 -22.23
CA ALA A 126 7.13 -2.40 -21.11
C ALA A 126 6.61 -1.71 -19.85
N SER A 127 7.13 -0.52 -19.51
CA SER A 127 6.67 0.26 -18.34
C SER A 127 5.18 0.59 -18.46
N ALA A 128 4.72 1.00 -19.64
CA ALA A 128 3.30 1.29 -19.87
C ALA A 128 2.43 0.03 -19.67
N VAL A 129 2.86 -1.10 -20.25
CA VAL A 129 2.14 -2.38 -20.12
C VAL A 129 2.08 -2.83 -18.65
N LEU A 130 3.22 -2.76 -17.93
CA LEU A 130 3.28 -3.14 -16.52
C LEU A 130 2.39 -2.24 -15.65
N SER A 131 2.34 -0.92 -15.97
CA SER A 131 1.48 0.03 -15.26
C SER A 131 0.00 -0.29 -15.49
N VAL A 132 -0.41 -0.51 -16.75
CA VAL A 132 -1.80 -0.89 -17.08
C VAL A 132 -2.18 -2.21 -16.37
N MET A 133 -1.27 -3.18 -16.38
CA MET A 133 -1.48 -4.48 -15.72
C MET A 133 -1.71 -4.30 -14.20
N ALA A 134 -0.84 -3.55 -13.52
CA ALA A 134 -0.99 -3.31 -12.07
C ALA A 134 -2.30 -2.57 -11.76
N LEU A 135 -2.61 -1.51 -12.51
CA LEU A 135 -3.81 -0.70 -12.29
C LEU A 135 -5.10 -1.51 -12.55
N SER A 136 -5.13 -2.30 -13.63
CA SER A 136 -6.31 -3.12 -13.96
C SER A 136 -6.58 -4.19 -12.90
N HIS A 137 -5.54 -4.89 -12.41
CA HIS A 137 -5.69 -5.92 -11.38
C HIS A 137 -6.07 -5.30 -10.02
N CYS A 138 -5.50 -4.13 -9.67
CA CYS A 138 -5.82 -3.44 -8.41
C CYS A 138 -7.20 -2.78 -8.41
N SER A 139 -7.89 -2.68 -9.55
CA SER A 139 -9.27 -2.19 -9.63
C SER A 139 -10.28 -3.05 -8.85
N ILE A 140 -9.87 -4.24 -8.40
CA ILE A 140 -10.61 -5.09 -7.45
C ILE A 140 -11.12 -4.28 -6.23
N VAL A 141 -10.39 -3.25 -5.80
CA VAL A 141 -10.78 -2.40 -4.67
C VAL A 141 -12.13 -1.71 -4.95
N PHE A 142 -12.32 -1.18 -6.15
CA PHE A 142 -13.59 -0.55 -6.57
C PHE A 142 -14.72 -1.58 -6.70
N VAL A 143 -14.40 -2.76 -7.24
CA VAL A 143 -15.37 -3.85 -7.40
C VAL A 143 -15.86 -4.34 -6.02
N ALA A 144 -14.95 -4.52 -5.06
CA ALA A 144 -15.30 -4.94 -3.70
C ALA A 144 -16.21 -3.92 -3.01
N GLU A 145 -15.93 -2.62 -3.18
CA GLU A 145 -16.73 -1.54 -2.59
C GLU A 145 -18.09 -1.40 -3.26
N TYR A 146 -18.17 -1.55 -4.59
CA TYR A 146 -19.43 -1.55 -5.35
C TYR A 146 -20.36 -2.66 -4.84
N HIS A 147 -19.83 -3.87 -4.64
CA HIS A 147 -20.63 -4.99 -4.12
C HIS A 147 -21.08 -4.78 -2.67
N ARG A 148 -20.37 -3.96 -1.89
CA ARG A 148 -20.78 -3.57 -0.54
C ARG A 148 -22.08 -2.75 -0.60
N GLU A 149 -22.14 -1.74 -1.47
CA GLU A 149 -23.34 -0.89 -1.63
C GLU A 149 -24.54 -1.69 -2.12
N PHE A 150 -24.34 -2.61 -3.07
CA PHE A 150 -25.41 -3.44 -3.63
C PHE A 150 -25.95 -4.44 -2.60
N GLY A 151 -25.12 -4.99 -1.74
CA GLY A 151 -25.52 -5.92 -0.67
C GLY A 151 -26.41 -5.27 0.39
N VAL A 152 -26.18 -4.00 0.70
CA VAL A 152 -27.00 -3.25 1.66
C VAL A 152 -28.40 -2.97 1.06
N ASN A 153 -28.46 -2.64 -0.24
CA ASN A 153 -29.72 -2.33 -0.91
C ASN A 153 -30.50 -3.61 -1.34
N GLY A 154 -29.79 -4.73 -1.55
CA GLY A 154 -30.41 -6.00 -1.97
C GLY A 154 -31.01 -6.82 -0.85
N SER A 155 -30.56 -6.65 0.39
CA SER A 155 -31.12 -7.37 1.54
C SER A 155 -32.50 -6.86 1.97
N GLU A 156 -32.97 -5.76 1.37
CA GLU A 156 -34.35 -5.25 1.57
C GLU A 156 -35.37 -5.91 0.61
N ALA A 157 -34.94 -6.68 -0.40
CA ALA A 157 -35.81 -7.17 -1.47
C ALA A 157 -36.20 -8.68 -1.41
N ASP A 158 -35.39 -9.51 -0.71
CA ASP A 158 -35.60 -10.97 -0.73
C ASP A 158 -35.71 -11.56 0.69
N GLY A 159 -36.82 -11.26 1.37
CA GLY A 159 -37.09 -11.81 2.70
C GLY A 159 -38.53 -12.28 2.82
N GLU A 160 -38.87 -13.39 2.18
CA GLU A 160 -40.10 -14.11 2.53
C GLU A 160 -39.88 -14.92 3.83
N GLY A 161 -40.59 -14.56 4.87
CA GLY A 161 -40.79 -15.39 6.06
C GLY A 161 -40.02 -15.10 7.34
N GLY A 162 -39.63 -13.83 7.57
CA GLY A 162 -39.15 -13.44 8.88
C GLY A 162 -39.89 -12.18 9.34
N TYR A 163 -40.25 -12.11 10.62
CA TYR A 163 -40.86 -10.92 11.24
C TYR A 163 -39.88 -9.73 11.15
N GLY A 164 -39.79 -9.13 10.00
CA GLY A 164 -38.98 -7.94 9.75
C GLY A 164 -39.73 -6.69 10.17
N VAL A 165 -39.17 -5.99 11.15
CA VAL A 165 -39.64 -4.65 11.52
C VAL A 165 -39.17 -3.70 10.41
N ASN A 166 -40.10 -3.26 9.56
CA ASN A 166 -39.83 -2.21 8.56
C ASN A 166 -39.61 -0.88 9.29
N LEU A 167 -38.37 -0.49 9.40
CA LEU A 167 -37.93 0.80 9.93
C LEU A 167 -37.83 1.82 8.80
N THR A 168 -38.90 2.56 8.57
CA THR A 168 -38.87 3.73 7.67
C THR A 168 -38.34 4.93 8.46
N LYS A 169 -37.18 5.41 8.05
CA LYS A 169 -36.49 6.57 8.66
C LYS A 169 -36.83 7.83 7.84
N THR A 170 -37.83 8.58 8.26
CA THR A 170 -38.09 9.91 7.71
C THR A 170 -37.56 10.97 8.67
N ARG A 171 -36.72 11.84 8.15
CA ARG A 171 -36.15 12.98 8.89
C ARG A 171 -36.87 14.25 8.46
N GLU A 172 -37.82 14.66 9.28
CA GLU A 172 -38.42 15.99 9.17
C GLU A 172 -38.11 16.74 10.47
N SER A 173 -37.46 17.90 10.34
CA SER A 173 -37.25 18.90 11.39
C SER A 173 -36.87 18.38 12.78
N GLY A 174 -35.77 17.60 12.85
CA GLY A 174 -35.13 17.28 14.15
C GLY A 174 -35.79 16.19 14.99
N ILE A 175 -36.84 15.56 14.52
CA ILE A 175 -37.57 14.49 15.22
C ILE A 175 -37.36 13.17 14.44
N LEU A 176 -36.83 12.18 15.14
CA LEU A 176 -36.67 10.83 14.58
C LEU A 176 -37.97 10.04 14.89
N ARG A 177 -38.76 9.76 13.86
CA ARG A 177 -39.95 8.90 13.98
C ARG A 177 -39.60 7.49 13.52
N ILE A 178 -39.72 6.55 14.42
CA ILE A 178 -39.60 5.13 14.15
C ILE A 178 -41.01 4.54 14.21
N SER A 179 -41.56 4.12 13.10
CA SER A 179 -42.90 3.52 13.05
C SER A 179 -42.80 2.05 12.65
N SER A 180 -43.41 1.20 13.46
CA SER A 180 -43.66 -0.20 13.18
C SER A 180 -45.19 -0.38 13.04
N PRO A 181 -45.69 -1.38 12.29
CA PRO A 181 -47.15 -1.55 12.11
C PRO A 181 -47.94 -1.66 13.42
N ASN A 182 -47.26 -2.02 14.52
CA ASN A 182 -47.92 -2.25 15.82
C ASN A 182 -47.44 -1.35 16.97
N THR A 183 -46.50 -0.43 16.74
CA THR A 183 -46.01 0.49 17.81
C THR A 183 -45.56 1.81 17.20
N ASN A 184 -46.09 2.92 17.75
CA ASN A 184 -45.64 4.26 17.41
C ASN A 184 -44.80 4.82 18.57
N CYS A 185 -43.54 5.03 18.33
CA CYS A 185 -42.59 5.62 19.29
C CYS A 185 -42.14 7.01 18.80
N ASN A 186 -42.37 8.03 19.58
CA ASN A 186 -41.87 9.39 19.34
C ASN A 186 -40.66 9.65 20.24
N ILE A 187 -39.54 9.86 19.65
CA ILE A 187 -38.31 10.28 20.36
C ILE A 187 -38.10 11.78 20.08
N SER A 188 -38.53 12.62 21.01
CA SER A 188 -38.49 14.07 20.84
C SER A 188 -37.25 14.74 21.44
N SER A 189 -36.50 14.05 22.30
CA SER A 189 -35.21 14.55 22.80
C SER A 189 -34.46 13.44 23.53
N LEU A 190 -33.19 13.68 23.83
CA LEU A 190 -32.30 12.73 24.49
C LEU A 190 -32.74 12.25 25.90
N LYS A 191 -33.87 12.73 26.42
CA LYS A 191 -34.30 12.47 27.80
C LYS A 191 -35.72 11.90 27.98
N SER A 192 -36.51 11.73 26.89
CA SER A 192 -37.85 11.14 27.06
C SER A 192 -38.33 10.43 25.81
N SER A 193 -38.57 9.14 25.94
CA SER A 193 -39.18 8.29 24.90
C SER A 193 -40.55 7.82 25.42
N ALA A 194 -41.61 8.08 24.67
CA ALA A 194 -42.93 7.55 24.99
C ALA A 194 -43.40 6.61 23.87
N CYS A 195 -43.70 5.39 24.23
CA CYS A 195 -44.27 4.39 23.33
C CYS A 195 -45.68 4.03 23.76
N THR A 196 -46.63 4.10 22.82
CA THR A 196 -48.01 3.72 23.11
C THR A 196 -48.39 2.50 22.24
N THR A 197 -48.90 1.46 22.89
CA THR A 197 -49.53 0.31 22.25
C THR A 197 -51.03 0.35 22.50
N PRO A 198 -51.89 0.22 21.48
CA PRO A 198 -53.34 0.08 21.72
C PRO A 198 -53.64 -1.37 22.09
N ASN A 199 -54.32 -1.55 23.23
CA ASN A 199 -54.92 -2.80 23.72
C ASN A 199 -54.10 -3.78 24.55
N THR A 200 -53.51 -3.27 25.69
CA THR A 200 -53.22 -4.18 26.84
C THR A 200 -53.28 -3.39 28.14
N PRO A 201 -53.82 -3.94 29.24
CA PRO A 201 -53.87 -3.21 30.52
C PRO A 201 -52.49 -3.16 31.20
N HIS A 202 -52.28 -2.05 31.86
CA HIS A 202 -51.11 -1.60 32.56
C HIS A 202 -50.17 -2.64 33.15
N ILE A 203 -48.95 -2.76 32.62
CA ILE A 203 -47.80 -3.26 33.36
C ILE A 203 -46.75 -2.13 33.31
N PRO A 204 -46.44 -1.49 34.44
CA PRO A 204 -45.38 -0.49 34.46
C PRO A 204 -44.03 -1.20 34.64
N THR A 205 -43.37 -1.51 33.55
CA THR A 205 -41.99 -1.93 33.65
C THR A 205 -41.17 -1.12 32.63
N THR A 206 -40.84 0.07 33.02
CA THR A 206 -39.87 0.85 32.31
C THR A 206 -38.51 0.66 32.97
N THR A 207 -37.84 -0.39 32.66
CA THR A 207 -36.41 -0.43 32.91
C THR A 207 -35.76 0.23 31.71
N LEU A 208 -35.57 1.53 31.83
CA LEU A 208 -34.64 2.23 30.96
C LEU A 208 -33.25 1.71 31.27
N TRP A 209 -32.72 0.93 30.38
CA TRP A 209 -31.32 0.54 30.44
C TRP A 209 -30.47 1.80 30.21
N THR A 210 -30.03 2.41 31.30
CA THR A 210 -28.98 3.42 31.22
C THR A 210 -27.72 2.78 30.64
N SER A 211 -27.16 3.46 29.69
CA SER A 211 -26.07 3.09 28.79
C SER A 211 -24.72 2.79 29.47
N GLN A 212 -24.69 2.44 30.78
CA GLN A 212 -23.40 2.22 31.44
C GLN A 212 -22.92 0.77 31.48
N ASN A 213 -23.74 -0.20 31.07
CA ASN A 213 -23.38 -1.62 31.10
C ASN A 213 -23.69 -2.36 29.79
N ALA A 214 -23.64 -1.65 28.66
CA ALA A 214 -23.63 -2.34 27.37
C ALA A 214 -22.29 -3.06 27.22
N PRO A 215 -22.27 -4.33 26.83
CA PRO A 215 -21.01 -5.02 26.59
C PRO A 215 -20.20 -4.28 25.54
N GLU A 216 -18.90 -4.22 25.74
CA GLU A 216 -17.91 -3.46 24.95
C GLU A 216 -17.95 -3.74 23.44
N THR A 217 -18.66 -4.78 23.03
CA THR A 217 -18.79 -5.23 21.64
C THR A 217 -19.72 -4.39 20.77
N GLN A 218 -20.51 -3.44 21.34
CA GLN A 218 -21.50 -2.66 20.58
C GLN A 218 -21.11 -1.21 20.29
N ARG A 219 -19.86 -0.81 20.57
CA ARG A 219 -19.44 0.61 20.44
C ARG A 219 -18.77 1.02 19.11
N HIS A 220 -18.67 0.09 18.15
CA HIS A 220 -18.00 0.43 16.89
C HIS A 220 -18.96 0.44 15.69
N TRP A 221 -19.85 1.41 15.63
CA TRP A 221 -20.64 1.70 14.43
C TRP A 221 -19.87 2.72 13.55
N GLY A 222 -18.69 2.32 13.08
CA GLY A 222 -17.91 3.12 12.14
C GLY A 222 -17.76 2.41 10.80
N TYR A 223 -17.63 3.15 9.72
CA TYR A 223 -17.35 2.60 8.39
C TYR A 223 -15.91 2.09 8.37
N HIS A 224 -15.73 0.80 8.09
CA HIS A 224 -14.43 0.14 7.94
C HIS A 224 -14.06 0.03 6.47
N CYS A 225 -12.95 0.65 6.08
CA CYS A 225 -12.52 0.76 4.69
C CYS A 225 -11.76 -0.49 4.25
N TYR A 226 -12.40 -1.36 3.43
CA TYR A 226 -11.80 -2.50 2.71
C TYR A 226 -11.35 -3.70 3.58
N ASP A 227 -11.40 -3.61 4.90
CA ASP A 227 -10.94 -4.71 5.77
C ASP A 227 -12.08 -5.55 6.34
N ASP A 228 -13.30 -5.02 6.40
CA ASP A 228 -14.48 -5.72 6.90
C ASP A 228 -15.37 -6.17 5.73
N LEU A 229 -14.94 -7.25 5.07
CA LEU A 229 -15.65 -7.82 3.92
C LEU A 229 -16.70 -8.83 4.40
N SER A 230 -17.93 -8.69 3.91
CA SER A 230 -19.00 -9.68 4.12
C SER A 230 -18.63 -11.04 3.50
N GLN A 231 -19.29 -12.11 3.91
CA GLN A 231 -19.03 -13.45 3.35
C GLN A 231 -19.25 -13.49 1.84
N THR A 232 -20.25 -12.76 1.34
CA THR A 232 -20.55 -12.66 -0.09
C THR A 232 -19.40 -11.96 -0.84
N GLN A 233 -18.89 -10.84 -0.30
CA GLN A 233 -17.73 -10.13 -0.86
C GLN A 233 -16.47 -10.99 -0.81
N LEU A 234 -16.27 -11.71 0.30
CA LEU A 234 -15.09 -12.54 0.55
C LEU A 234 -14.97 -13.66 -0.50
N HIS A 235 -16.08 -14.32 -0.81
CA HIS A 235 -16.15 -15.38 -1.81
C HIS A 235 -15.70 -14.90 -3.21
N PHE A 236 -15.95 -13.65 -3.51
CA PHE A 236 -15.56 -13.01 -4.78
C PHE A 236 -14.14 -12.44 -4.74
N VAL A 237 -13.75 -11.82 -3.62
CA VAL A 237 -12.47 -11.12 -3.49
C VAL A 237 -11.28 -12.08 -3.33
N LEU A 238 -11.47 -13.24 -2.66
CA LEU A 238 -10.36 -14.18 -2.40
C LEU A 238 -9.74 -14.76 -3.69
N PRO A 239 -10.51 -15.21 -4.70
CA PRO A 239 -9.90 -15.64 -5.96
C PRO A 239 -9.13 -14.52 -6.67
N LEU A 240 -9.62 -13.29 -6.63
CA LEU A 240 -8.95 -12.13 -7.23
C LEU A 240 -7.66 -11.78 -6.46
N ARG A 241 -7.65 -11.92 -5.13
CA ARG A 241 -6.43 -11.76 -4.33
C ARG A 241 -5.40 -12.85 -4.67
N LEU A 242 -5.85 -14.08 -4.93
CA LEU A 242 -4.97 -15.17 -5.37
C LEU A 242 -4.36 -14.84 -6.74
N GLU A 243 -5.14 -14.26 -7.65
CA GLU A 243 -4.66 -13.79 -8.95
C GLU A 243 -3.57 -12.72 -8.79
N LEU A 244 -3.77 -11.74 -7.86
CA LEU A 244 -2.74 -10.73 -7.54
C LEU A 244 -1.43 -11.41 -7.11
N PHE A 245 -1.51 -12.43 -6.23
CA PHE A 245 -0.34 -13.20 -5.81
C PHE A 245 0.37 -13.84 -7.00
N LEU A 246 -0.37 -14.52 -7.88
CA LEU A 246 0.23 -15.28 -8.99
C LEU A 246 0.86 -14.34 -10.04
N ILE A 247 0.13 -13.31 -10.47
CA ILE A 247 0.52 -12.46 -11.61
C ILE A 247 1.44 -11.30 -11.18
N LEU A 248 1.09 -10.61 -10.09
CA LEU A 248 1.80 -9.38 -9.69
C LEU A 248 2.91 -9.61 -8.66
N PHE A 249 3.04 -10.84 -8.11
CA PHE A 249 4.11 -11.16 -7.17
C PHE A 249 4.92 -12.39 -7.60
N LEU A 250 4.31 -13.55 -7.75
CA LEU A 250 5.04 -14.81 -7.97
C LEU A 250 5.84 -14.80 -9.29
N ILE A 251 5.24 -14.35 -10.39
CA ILE A 251 5.91 -14.28 -11.71
C ILE A 251 7.06 -13.24 -11.66
N PRO A 252 6.83 -11.97 -11.20
CA PRO A 252 7.94 -11.02 -11.07
C PRO A 252 9.05 -11.49 -10.13
N PHE A 253 8.71 -12.15 -9.03
CA PHE A 253 9.68 -12.73 -8.09
C PHE A 253 10.56 -13.78 -8.77
N ALA A 254 9.95 -14.74 -9.49
CA ALA A 254 10.66 -15.80 -10.21
C ALA A 254 11.61 -15.20 -11.28
N ILE A 255 11.13 -14.20 -12.03
CA ILE A 255 11.94 -13.48 -13.04
C ILE A 255 13.14 -12.79 -12.37
N THR A 256 12.91 -12.11 -11.24
CA THR A 256 13.94 -11.39 -10.47
C THR A 256 15.03 -12.39 -9.99
N MET A 257 14.60 -13.51 -9.41
CA MET A 257 15.49 -14.56 -8.92
C MET A 257 16.34 -15.12 -10.06
N PHE A 258 15.71 -15.47 -11.18
CA PHE A 258 16.40 -15.99 -12.38
C PHE A 258 17.45 -14.97 -12.88
N CYS A 259 17.06 -13.72 -13.04
CA CYS A 259 17.93 -12.66 -13.57
C CYS A 259 19.14 -12.42 -12.66
N TYR A 260 18.93 -12.34 -11.35
CA TYR A 260 20.04 -12.07 -10.42
C TYR A 260 20.96 -13.28 -10.22
N ILE A 261 20.42 -14.50 -10.20
CA ILE A 261 21.25 -15.72 -10.16
C ILE A 261 22.12 -15.78 -11.42
N GLY A 262 21.52 -15.58 -12.60
CA GLY A 262 22.25 -15.55 -13.89
C GLY A 262 23.29 -14.43 -13.93
N LEU A 263 22.94 -13.24 -13.42
CA LEU A 263 23.85 -12.09 -13.35
C LEU A 263 25.05 -12.37 -12.44
N ILE A 264 24.82 -12.94 -11.26
CA ILE A 264 25.90 -13.29 -10.31
C ILE A 264 26.82 -14.35 -10.93
N ARG A 265 26.26 -15.39 -11.55
CA ARG A 265 27.03 -16.41 -12.25
C ARG A 265 27.95 -15.81 -13.35
N ALA A 266 27.36 -14.94 -14.19
CA ALA A 266 28.10 -14.24 -15.24
C ALA A 266 29.21 -13.33 -14.69
N LEU A 267 28.99 -12.68 -13.54
CA LEU A 267 30.00 -11.83 -12.88
C LEU A 267 31.16 -12.65 -12.28
N LEU A 268 30.87 -13.84 -11.78
CA LEU A 268 31.89 -14.72 -11.21
C LEU A 268 32.80 -15.28 -12.30
N THR A 269 32.27 -15.49 -13.52
CA THR A 269 33.05 -15.98 -14.65
C THR A 269 33.87 -14.91 -15.39
N UNK A 270 33.58 -13.65 -15.31
CA UNK A 270 34.12 -12.88 -15.80
C UNK A 270 35.07 -12.45 -15.14
N PRO A 271 36.40 -12.72 -15.12
CA PRO A 271 37.49 -12.18 -14.30
C PRO A 271 37.87 -10.73 -14.56
N HIS A 272 37.63 -10.26 -15.76
CA HIS A 272 38.04 -8.90 -16.19
C HIS A 272 37.15 -7.76 -15.64
N ILE A 273 36.08 -8.08 -14.93
CA ILE A 273 35.20 -7.06 -14.37
C ILE A 273 35.80 -6.52 -13.03
N PRO A 274 35.97 -5.19 -12.89
CA PRO A 274 36.51 -4.63 -11.65
C PRO A 274 35.71 -5.04 -10.40
N LEU A 275 36.40 -5.37 -9.33
CA LEU A 275 35.84 -5.80 -8.05
C LEU A 275 34.74 -4.85 -7.55
N GLN A 276 34.97 -3.54 -7.65
CA GLN A 276 33.97 -2.53 -7.24
C GLN A 276 32.65 -2.68 -8.01
N LYS A 277 32.71 -3.00 -9.30
CA LYS A 277 31.51 -3.22 -10.11
C LYS A 277 30.80 -4.53 -9.70
N LYS A 278 31.57 -5.58 -9.40
CA LYS A 278 31.02 -6.85 -8.88
C LYS A 278 30.28 -6.64 -7.57
N TYR A 279 30.91 -5.98 -6.56
CA TYR A 279 30.28 -5.70 -5.26
C TYR A 279 28.98 -4.90 -5.39
N ARG A 280 28.98 -3.88 -6.25
CA ARG A 280 27.76 -3.08 -6.49
C ARG A 280 26.62 -3.89 -7.07
N THR A 281 26.94 -4.74 -8.02
CA THR A 281 25.92 -5.58 -8.69
C THR A 281 25.40 -6.66 -7.74
N VAL A 282 26.28 -7.27 -6.95
CA VAL A 282 25.90 -8.26 -5.93
C VAL A 282 25.06 -7.56 -4.83
N GLY A 283 25.48 -6.37 -4.37
CA GLY A 283 24.74 -5.58 -3.40
C GLY A 283 23.33 -5.26 -3.89
N LEU A 284 23.20 -4.82 -5.14
CA LEU A 284 21.89 -4.57 -5.76
C LEU A 284 21.03 -5.84 -5.77
N ALA A 285 21.59 -6.97 -6.18
CA ALA A 285 20.89 -8.25 -6.22
C ALA A 285 20.39 -8.67 -4.84
N VAL A 286 21.28 -8.59 -3.83
CA VAL A 286 20.94 -8.97 -2.44
C VAL A 286 19.82 -8.08 -1.90
N VAL A 287 19.96 -6.75 -2.03
CA VAL A 287 18.95 -5.79 -1.51
C VAL A 287 17.60 -6.03 -2.19
N THR A 288 17.59 -6.24 -3.51
CA THR A 288 16.32 -6.48 -4.24
C THR A 288 15.70 -7.83 -3.83
N MET A 289 16.50 -8.90 -3.67
CA MET A 289 15.98 -10.21 -3.26
C MET A 289 15.44 -10.18 -1.82
N VAL A 290 16.14 -9.48 -0.92
CA VAL A 290 15.70 -9.28 0.47
C VAL A 290 14.38 -8.51 0.48
N ASN A 291 14.30 -7.43 -0.30
CA ASN A 291 13.07 -6.62 -0.40
C ASN A 291 11.90 -7.48 -0.90
N PHE A 292 12.07 -8.22 -2.00
CA PHE A 292 11.02 -9.12 -2.51
C PHE A 292 10.62 -10.19 -1.47
N GLY A 293 11.59 -10.90 -0.90
CA GLY A 293 11.31 -12.03 0.00
C GLY A 293 10.73 -11.60 1.34
N ILE A 294 11.34 -10.62 1.98
CA ILE A 294 11.00 -10.22 3.36
C ILE A 294 9.89 -9.17 3.38
N CYS A 295 9.95 -8.18 2.48
CA CYS A 295 8.99 -7.08 2.52
C CYS A 295 7.68 -7.40 1.79
N PHE A 296 7.75 -8.00 0.60
CA PHE A 296 6.54 -8.30 -0.17
C PHE A 296 6.03 -9.72 0.01
N GLY A 297 6.89 -10.68 0.37
CA GLY A 297 6.54 -12.10 0.51
C GLY A 297 5.38 -12.35 1.47
N PRO A 298 5.49 -11.96 2.75
CA PRO A 298 4.45 -12.26 3.74
C PRO A 298 3.07 -11.73 3.34
N TYR A 299 2.98 -10.49 2.88
CA TYR A 299 1.70 -9.90 2.46
C TYR A 299 1.05 -10.72 1.33
N ASN A 300 1.84 -11.09 0.33
CA ASN A 300 1.36 -11.86 -0.82
C ASN A 300 1.02 -13.31 -0.43
N ILE A 301 1.75 -13.91 0.51
CA ILE A 301 1.43 -15.24 1.08
C ILE A 301 0.07 -15.17 1.81
N SER A 302 -0.26 -14.04 2.45
CA SER A 302 -1.56 -13.88 3.13
C SER A 302 -2.75 -14.03 2.16
N HIS A 303 -2.57 -13.75 0.86
CA HIS A 303 -3.59 -13.96 -0.16
C HIS A 303 -3.84 -15.46 -0.39
N VAL A 304 -2.77 -16.26 -0.45
CA VAL A 304 -2.85 -17.73 -0.59
C VAL A 304 -3.51 -18.34 0.63
N VAL A 305 -3.06 -17.95 1.83
CA VAL A 305 -3.61 -18.44 3.12
C VAL A 305 -5.09 -18.08 3.22
N GLY A 306 -5.46 -16.85 2.87
CA GLY A 306 -6.84 -16.40 2.87
C GLY A 306 -7.73 -17.19 1.93
N PHE A 307 -7.22 -17.50 0.73
CA PHE A 307 -7.94 -18.32 -0.26
C PHE A 307 -8.18 -19.74 0.24
N VAL A 308 -7.16 -20.36 0.85
CA VAL A 308 -7.26 -21.73 1.39
C VAL A 308 -8.21 -21.79 2.60
N GLN A 309 -8.12 -20.80 3.50
CA GLN A 309 -8.92 -20.75 4.73
C GLN A 309 -10.32 -20.14 4.51
N GLN A 310 -10.60 -19.60 3.32
CA GLN A 310 -11.85 -18.92 2.97
C GLN A 310 -12.21 -17.79 3.95
N ARG A 311 -11.16 -17.10 4.45
CA ARG A 311 -11.29 -15.91 5.33
C ARG A 311 -10.08 -15.00 5.19
N SER A 312 -10.24 -13.74 5.54
CA SER A 312 -9.12 -12.79 5.57
C SER A 312 -8.17 -13.14 6.74
N SER A 313 -6.87 -13.22 6.46
CA SER A 313 -5.86 -13.59 7.48
C SER A 313 -5.69 -12.47 8.52
N GLU A 314 -5.73 -12.80 9.79
CA GLU A 314 -5.61 -11.85 10.91
C GLU A 314 -4.25 -11.13 10.94
N TRP A 315 -3.18 -11.79 10.45
CA TRP A 315 -1.84 -11.21 10.41
C TRP A 315 -1.56 -10.37 9.14
N ARG A 316 -2.53 -10.26 8.23
CA ARG A 316 -2.41 -9.50 6.98
C ARG A 316 -2.00 -8.01 7.19
N PRO A 317 -2.54 -7.28 8.20
CA PRO A 317 -2.09 -5.90 8.45
C PRO A 317 -0.61 -5.81 8.83
N TYR A 318 -0.09 -6.76 9.60
CA TYR A 318 1.34 -6.79 9.97
C TYR A 318 2.23 -7.13 8.76
N ALA A 319 1.75 -8.00 7.88
CA ALA A 319 2.44 -8.31 6.62
C ALA A 319 2.46 -7.10 5.68
N LEU A 320 1.37 -6.33 5.64
CA LEU A 320 1.28 -5.08 4.86
C LEU A 320 2.31 -4.04 5.37
N LEU A 321 2.53 -4.01 6.69
CA LEU A 321 3.54 -3.16 7.32
C LEU A 321 4.94 -3.40 6.73
N LEU A 322 5.32 -4.68 6.55
CA LEU A 322 6.61 -5.03 5.91
C LEU A 322 6.66 -4.54 4.47
N THR A 323 5.54 -4.62 3.76
CA THR A 323 5.43 -4.17 2.37
C THR A 323 5.61 -2.65 2.25
N THR A 324 5.05 -1.87 3.16
CA THR A 324 5.24 -0.40 3.16
C THR A 324 6.69 -0.02 3.52
N LEU A 325 7.34 -0.81 4.37
CA LEU A 325 8.74 -0.59 4.75
C LEU A 325 9.69 -0.69 3.53
N SER A 326 9.31 -1.44 2.47
CA SER A 326 10.10 -1.52 1.23
C SER A 326 10.41 -0.12 0.67
N ALA A 327 9.46 0.80 0.70
CA ALA A 327 9.66 2.17 0.19
C ALA A 327 10.75 2.94 0.96
N ALA A 328 10.99 2.61 2.23
CA ALA A 328 12.11 3.17 2.99
C ALA A 328 13.44 2.44 2.69
N LEU A 329 13.38 1.19 2.20
CA LEU A 329 14.57 0.39 1.86
C LEU A 329 15.02 0.59 0.40
N ASP A 330 14.14 0.96 -0.50
CA ASP A 330 14.43 1.12 -1.93
C ASP A 330 15.51 2.19 -2.23
N PRO A 331 15.74 3.23 -1.42
CA PRO A 331 16.93 4.08 -1.59
C PRO A 331 18.25 3.32 -1.65
N PHE A 332 18.38 2.14 -1.02
CA PHE A 332 19.55 1.27 -1.15
C PHE A 332 19.67 0.71 -2.58
N ILE A 333 18.55 0.32 -3.20
CA ILE A 333 18.52 -0.09 -4.62
C ILE A 333 19.05 1.05 -5.49
N PHE A 334 18.61 2.28 -5.24
CA PHE A 334 19.05 3.46 -5.98
C PHE A 334 20.52 3.75 -5.76
N TYR A 335 21.03 3.62 -4.53
CA TYR A 335 22.44 3.79 -4.18
C TYR A 335 23.32 2.81 -4.99
N PHE A 336 22.99 1.53 -5.02
CA PHE A 336 23.77 0.54 -5.78
C PHE A 336 23.60 0.71 -7.30
N SER A 337 22.42 1.15 -7.76
CA SER A 337 22.11 1.27 -9.19
C SER A 337 22.71 2.52 -9.84
N SER A 338 22.77 3.66 -9.13
CA SER A 338 23.05 4.97 -9.72
C SER A 338 24.33 5.62 -9.17
N SER A 339 25.28 5.92 -10.07
CA SER A 339 26.49 6.68 -9.71
C SER A 339 26.17 8.13 -9.28
N ALA A 340 25.09 8.71 -9.82
CA ALA A 340 24.65 10.04 -9.42
C ALA A 340 24.15 10.05 -7.97
N VAL A 341 23.33 9.06 -7.60
CA VAL A 341 22.82 8.93 -6.24
C VAL A 341 24.01 8.72 -5.25
N ARG A 342 24.96 7.86 -5.59
CA ARG A 342 26.15 7.64 -4.77
C ARG A 342 26.92 8.93 -4.53
N ARG A 343 27.21 9.69 -5.60
CA ARG A 343 27.93 10.98 -5.48
C ARG A 343 27.16 12.00 -4.63
N ALA A 344 25.84 12.07 -4.82
CA ALA A 344 24.99 12.98 -4.05
C ALA A 344 24.99 12.61 -2.55
N VAL A 345 24.85 11.31 -2.24
CA VAL A 345 24.90 10.81 -0.85
C VAL A 345 26.27 11.09 -0.23
N SER A 346 27.38 10.82 -0.97
CA SER A 346 28.74 11.11 -0.48
C SER A 346 28.96 12.61 -0.24
N GLY A 347 28.40 13.46 -1.12
CA GLY A 347 28.48 14.91 -0.96
C GLY A 347 27.75 15.41 0.28
N VAL A 348 26.53 14.91 0.50
CA VAL A 348 25.73 15.25 1.69
C VAL A 348 26.43 14.75 2.96
N ALA A 349 26.90 13.49 2.94
CA ALA A 349 27.62 12.90 4.07
C ALA A 349 28.90 13.71 4.43
N GLY A 350 29.64 14.13 3.41
CA GLY A 350 30.82 15.00 3.57
C GLY A 350 30.46 16.33 4.21
N ALA A 351 29.43 17.00 3.68
CA ALA A 351 28.95 18.29 4.20
C ALA A 351 28.48 18.18 5.66
N ILE A 352 27.78 17.10 5.99
CA ILE A 352 27.35 16.82 7.37
C ILE A 352 28.58 16.61 8.27
N TRP A 353 29.53 15.79 7.81
CA TRP A 353 30.77 15.50 8.53
C TRP A 353 31.54 16.77 8.81
N ASP A 354 31.74 17.63 7.80
CA ASP A 354 32.43 18.92 7.92
C ASP A 354 31.73 19.85 8.93
N THR A 355 30.38 19.82 8.91
CA THR A 355 29.58 20.62 9.86
C THR A 355 29.75 20.11 11.29
N ILE A 356 29.71 18.79 11.47
CA ILE A 356 29.93 18.15 12.79
C ILE A 356 31.33 18.48 13.29
N CYS A 357 32.38 18.31 12.46
CA CYS A 357 33.76 18.61 12.82
C CYS A 357 33.95 20.08 13.22
N ARG A 358 33.31 21.01 12.49
CA ARG A 358 33.32 22.43 12.83
C ARG A 358 32.63 22.69 14.17
N PHE A 359 31.47 22.05 14.40
CA PHE A 359 30.76 22.19 15.68
C PHE A 359 31.59 21.65 16.86
N TRP A 360 32.16 20.46 16.71
CA TRP A 360 33.03 19.85 17.75
C TRP A 360 34.32 20.62 17.93
N GLY A 361 34.97 21.07 16.85
CA GLY A 361 36.18 21.93 16.91
C GLY A 361 35.90 23.25 17.61
N TRP A 362 34.71 23.81 17.43
CA TRP A 362 34.29 25.04 18.12
C TRP A 362 34.07 24.81 19.63
N CYS A 363 33.62 23.62 19.99
CA CYS A 363 33.45 23.24 21.41
C CYS A 363 34.80 23.05 22.11
N TRP A 364 35.82 22.55 21.41
CA TRP A 364 37.15 22.33 21.99
C TRP A 364 37.98 23.62 22.14
N HIS A 365 37.70 24.66 21.36
CA HIS A 365 38.40 25.95 21.47
C HIS A 365 37.79 26.89 22.51
N ARG A 366 36.74 26.49 23.20
CA ARG A 366 36.04 27.33 24.20
C ARG A 366 36.39 26.98 25.68
N GLU A 367 37.29 26.02 25.91
CA GLU A 367 37.84 25.66 27.20
C GLU A 367 39.30 26.14 27.32
#